data_9634623c34ad92068da3961db787b237
#
_entry.id   9634623c34ad92068da3961db787b237
#
_cell.length_a   1.000
_cell.length_b   1.000
_cell.length_c   1.000
_cell.angle_alpha   90.00
_cell.angle_beta   90.00
_cell.angle_gamma   90.00
#
_symmetry.space_group_name_H-M   'P 1'
#
loop_
_entity.id
_entity.type
_entity.pdbx_description
1 polymer ?
#
loop_
_entity_poly.entity_id
_entity_poly.type
_entity_poly.pdbx_seq_one_letter_code
_entity_poly.pdbx_strand_id
1 'polypeptide(L)'
;MGSIKACGLCLFVMFSLSGCVTAPAPPESEAEVEQTALEASFAKAVSAMEEGNLAEAKTRFEQLASDYPGRAGPMANLGIIAFQEEDTETAKSWFERTLAVNPEHVQALNHLGVIARNAGEFDEAERYYRAALSADPNYAPAILNLAFLLDIYLGKPSEAVDLYERYQSAASEPHPRLEDWIFDAKNRI
;
A
#
# COMPACT_ATOMS: atom_id res chain seq x y z
N MET A 1 -74.18 -50.87 34.06
CA MET A 1 -73.41 -50.92 35.29
C MET A 1 -71.93 -51.02 34.88
N GLY A 2 -71.16 -49.99 34.98
CA GLY A 2 -69.77 -49.98 34.61
C GLY A 2 -69.25 -48.54 34.60
N SER A 3 -68.65 -48.15 35.72
CA SER A 3 -68.06 -46.82 35.95
C SER A 3 -66.86 -46.62 35.04
N ILE A 4 -66.83 -45.49 34.32
CA ILE A 4 -65.71 -45.04 33.53
C ILE A 4 -64.94 -44.05 34.41
N LYS A 5 -63.73 -44.41 34.82
CA LYS A 5 -62.77 -43.52 35.49
C LYS A 5 -62.03 -42.68 34.47
N ALA A 6 -62.14 -41.36 34.60
CA ALA A 6 -61.35 -40.41 33.81
C ALA A 6 -59.88 -40.49 34.27
N CYS A 7 -59.02 -40.69 33.30
CA CYS A 7 -57.57 -40.62 33.48
C CYS A 7 -57.09 -39.28 32.93
N GLY A 8 -56.60 -38.42 33.80
CA GLY A 8 -56.05 -37.09 33.44
C GLY A 8 -54.71 -37.22 32.68
N LEU A 9 -54.68 -36.64 31.55
CA LEU A 9 -53.48 -36.54 30.70
C LEU A 9 -52.65 -35.32 31.13
N CYS A 10 -51.59 -35.54 31.89
CA CYS A 10 -50.60 -34.53 32.18
C CYS A 10 -49.74 -34.33 30.95
N LEU A 11 -49.94 -33.19 30.24
CA LEU A 11 -49.05 -32.73 29.20
C LEU A 11 -47.74 -32.22 29.81
N PHE A 12 -46.68 -33.00 29.72
CA PHE A 12 -45.32 -32.57 30.03
C PHE A 12 -44.79 -31.79 28.80
N VAL A 13 -44.76 -30.47 28.87
CA VAL A 13 -44.09 -29.61 27.89
C VAL A 13 -42.60 -29.67 28.17
N MET A 14 -41.88 -30.49 27.41
CA MET A 14 -40.43 -30.46 27.42
C MET A 14 -39.96 -29.22 26.66
N PHE A 15 -39.48 -28.21 27.37
CA PHE A 15 -38.75 -27.09 26.80
C PHE A 15 -37.34 -27.56 26.41
N SER A 16 -37.16 -27.88 25.12
CA SER A 16 -35.84 -28.17 24.57
C SER A 16 -35.07 -26.84 24.45
N LEU A 17 -34.22 -26.53 25.39
CA LEU A 17 -33.20 -25.52 25.28
C LEU A 17 -32.16 -25.99 24.22
N SER A 18 -32.41 -25.68 22.96
CA SER A 18 -31.39 -25.76 21.90
C SER A 18 -30.34 -24.69 22.13
N GLY A 19 -29.39 -24.99 23.02
CA GLY A 19 -28.16 -24.22 23.08
C GLY A 19 -27.44 -24.41 21.74
N CYS A 20 -27.27 -23.33 20.95
CA CYS A 20 -26.34 -23.32 19.84
C CYS A 20 -24.93 -23.49 20.42
N VAL A 21 -24.45 -24.73 20.45
CA VAL A 21 -23.05 -25.04 20.63
C VAL A 21 -22.38 -24.62 19.34
N THR A 22 -21.79 -23.43 19.32
CA THR A 22 -20.88 -23.06 18.23
C THR A 22 -19.74 -24.08 18.25
N ALA A 23 -19.63 -24.85 17.16
CA ALA A 23 -18.48 -25.75 16.99
C ALA A 23 -17.19 -24.91 17.09
N PRO A 24 -16.15 -25.42 17.78
CA PRO A 24 -14.86 -24.74 17.79
C PRO A 24 -14.40 -24.57 16.34
N ALA A 25 -13.81 -23.38 16.06
CA ALA A 25 -13.22 -23.12 14.74
C ALA A 25 -12.22 -24.25 14.41
N PRO A 26 -12.12 -24.69 13.14
CA PRO A 26 -11.12 -25.65 12.75
C PRO A 26 -9.72 -25.09 13.09
N PRO A 27 -8.75 -25.95 13.43
CA PRO A 27 -7.40 -25.49 13.69
C PRO A 27 -6.86 -24.76 12.45
N GLU A 28 -6.21 -23.60 12.68
CA GLU A 28 -5.56 -22.85 11.60
C GLU A 28 -4.54 -23.74 10.89
N SER A 29 -4.46 -23.64 9.56
CA SER A 29 -3.44 -24.36 8.80
C SER A 29 -2.06 -23.76 9.07
N GLU A 30 -0.99 -24.56 8.92
CA GLU A 30 0.39 -24.07 9.06
C GLU A 30 0.65 -22.84 8.17
N ALA A 31 0.06 -22.79 6.97
CA ALA A 31 0.15 -21.64 6.06
C ALA A 31 -0.55 -20.38 6.60
N GLU A 32 -1.69 -20.52 7.28
CA GLU A 32 -2.39 -19.37 7.92
C GLU A 32 -1.60 -18.85 9.11
N VAL A 33 -1.01 -19.71 9.91
CA VAL A 33 -0.13 -19.34 11.04
C VAL A 33 1.11 -18.62 10.52
N GLU A 34 1.75 -19.12 9.47
CA GLU A 34 2.93 -18.50 8.85
C GLU A 34 2.59 -17.13 8.25
N GLN A 35 1.46 -17.01 7.54
CA GLN A 35 0.99 -15.73 6.99
C GLN A 35 0.72 -14.70 8.09
N THR A 36 0.05 -15.10 9.17
CA THR A 36 -0.23 -14.22 10.32
C THR A 36 1.07 -13.77 11.00
N ALA A 37 2.05 -14.66 11.15
CA ALA A 37 3.35 -14.32 11.71
C ALA A 37 4.15 -13.34 10.83
N LEU A 38 4.08 -13.51 9.50
CA LEU A 38 4.66 -12.59 8.53
C LEU A 38 4.05 -11.21 8.64
N GLU A 39 2.72 -11.11 8.65
CA GLU A 39 1.99 -9.84 8.75
C GLU A 39 2.31 -9.12 10.06
N ALA A 40 2.35 -9.84 11.18
CA ALA A 40 2.72 -9.28 12.47
C ALA A 40 4.18 -8.78 12.50
N SER A 41 5.10 -9.51 11.86
CA SER A 41 6.51 -9.10 11.77
C SER A 41 6.69 -7.89 10.86
N PHE A 42 5.96 -7.83 9.75
CA PHE A 42 5.94 -6.69 8.85
C PHE A 42 5.36 -5.45 9.55
N ALA A 43 4.24 -5.58 10.27
CA ALA A 43 3.65 -4.48 11.02
C ALA A 43 4.61 -3.89 12.07
N LYS A 44 5.39 -4.74 12.76
CA LYS A 44 6.43 -4.27 13.71
C LYS A 44 7.54 -3.49 13.02
N ALA A 45 7.95 -3.92 11.81
CA ALA A 45 8.96 -3.19 11.03
C ALA A 45 8.43 -1.82 10.58
N VAL A 46 7.18 -1.74 10.14
CA VAL A 46 6.50 -0.49 9.79
C VAL A 46 6.39 0.43 11.00
N SER A 47 5.95 -0.07 12.17
CA SER A 47 5.87 0.73 13.41
C SER A 47 7.23 1.32 13.79
N ALA A 48 8.30 0.54 13.73
CA ALA A 48 9.65 1.05 14.00
C ALA A 48 10.05 2.17 13.02
N MET A 49 9.66 2.05 11.75
CA MET A 49 9.90 3.08 10.73
C MET A 49 9.09 4.36 11.03
N GLU A 50 7.81 4.25 11.39
CA GLU A 50 6.93 5.37 11.75
C GLU A 50 7.40 6.09 13.03
N GLU A 51 7.97 5.36 13.98
CA GLU A 51 8.59 5.90 15.20
C GLU A 51 9.95 6.57 14.94
N GLY A 52 10.45 6.53 13.69
CA GLY A 52 11.75 7.08 13.31
C GLY A 52 12.95 6.19 13.69
N ASN A 53 12.69 4.96 14.18
CA ASN A 53 13.74 3.99 14.49
C ASN A 53 14.18 3.23 13.22
N LEU A 54 14.81 3.97 12.29
CA LEU A 54 15.17 3.45 10.97
C LEU A 54 16.14 2.26 11.04
N ALA A 55 17.05 2.24 12.01
CA ALA A 55 18.01 1.13 12.16
C ALA A 55 17.31 -0.20 12.52
N GLU A 56 16.33 -0.14 13.42
CA GLU A 56 15.53 -1.30 13.77
C GLU A 56 14.63 -1.73 12.61
N ALA A 57 13.94 -0.77 11.97
CA ALA A 57 13.10 -1.02 10.82
C ALA A 57 13.88 -1.73 9.70
N LYS A 58 15.08 -1.22 9.38
CA LYS A 58 15.99 -1.79 8.38
C LYS A 58 16.33 -3.24 8.70
N THR A 59 16.79 -3.51 9.93
CA THR A 59 17.12 -4.87 10.36
C THR A 59 15.94 -5.83 10.22
N ARG A 60 14.74 -5.40 10.60
CA ARG A 60 13.51 -6.21 10.48
C ARG A 60 13.10 -6.45 9.03
N PHE A 61 13.18 -5.44 8.17
CA PHE A 61 12.88 -5.61 6.75
C PHE A 61 13.92 -6.45 6.02
N GLU A 62 15.22 -6.36 6.39
CA GLU A 62 16.27 -7.23 5.86
C GLU A 62 16.00 -8.71 6.19
N GLN A 63 15.59 -8.99 7.43
CA GLN A 63 15.20 -10.33 7.84
C GLN A 63 14.00 -10.83 7.03
N LEU A 64 12.95 -10.00 6.89
CA LEU A 64 11.76 -10.33 6.11
C LEU A 64 12.05 -10.53 4.62
N ALA A 65 12.92 -9.73 4.03
CA ALA A 65 13.33 -9.88 2.63
C ALA A 65 14.16 -11.16 2.40
N SER A 66 14.92 -11.60 3.42
CA SER A 66 15.67 -12.84 3.40
C SER A 66 14.76 -14.07 3.55
N ASP A 67 13.84 -14.03 4.51
CA ASP A 67 12.96 -15.16 4.81
C ASP A 67 11.86 -15.34 3.75
N TYR A 68 11.42 -14.23 3.15
CA TYR A 68 10.32 -14.17 2.18
C TYR A 68 10.73 -13.46 0.88
N PRO A 69 11.68 -14.01 0.09
CA PRO A 69 12.23 -13.32 -1.09
C PRO A 69 11.21 -13.07 -2.21
N GLY A 70 10.06 -13.75 -2.17
CA GLY A 70 8.93 -13.51 -3.10
C GLY A 70 7.98 -12.38 -2.66
N ARG A 71 8.28 -11.65 -1.59
CA ARG A 71 7.46 -10.55 -1.09
C ARG A 71 8.12 -9.20 -1.39
N ALA A 72 7.49 -8.40 -2.24
CA ALA A 72 8.01 -7.08 -2.65
C ALA A 72 8.03 -6.04 -1.51
N GLY A 73 7.06 -6.11 -0.57
CA GLY A 73 6.87 -5.11 0.49
C GLY A 73 8.10 -4.84 1.35
N PRO A 74 8.80 -5.83 1.90
CA PRO A 74 10.02 -5.61 2.69
C PRO A 74 11.12 -4.90 1.89
N MET A 75 11.34 -5.29 0.61
CA MET A 75 12.33 -4.69 -0.27
C MET A 75 11.97 -3.23 -0.59
N ALA A 76 10.69 -2.93 -0.83
CA ALA A 76 10.22 -1.56 -1.06
C ALA A 76 10.51 -0.65 0.13
N ASN A 77 10.26 -1.13 1.36
CA ASN A 77 10.54 -0.36 2.57
C ASN A 77 12.05 -0.17 2.80
N LEU A 78 12.89 -1.16 2.48
CA LEU A 78 14.36 -0.98 2.48
C LEU A 78 14.80 0.11 1.50
N GLY A 79 14.18 0.16 0.32
CA GLY A 79 14.40 1.24 -0.65
C GLY A 79 13.99 2.60 -0.11
N ILE A 80 12.85 2.69 0.57
CA ILE A 80 12.38 3.94 1.20
C ILE A 80 13.34 4.38 2.30
N ILE A 81 13.79 3.48 3.17
CA ILE A 81 14.75 3.80 4.23
C ILE A 81 16.06 4.32 3.63
N ALA A 82 16.62 3.62 2.65
CA ALA A 82 17.85 4.06 1.99
C ALA A 82 17.68 5.42 1.29
N PHE A 83 16.50 5.68 0.70
CA PHE A 83 16.19 6.98 0.10
C PHE A 83 16.12 8.11 1.15
N GLN A 84 15.56 7.84 2.34
CA GLN A 84 15.55 8.77 3.48
C GLN A 84 16.95 9.02 4.05
N GLU A 85 17.82 8.01 3.99
CA GLU A 85 19.26 8.12 4.36
C GLU A 85 20.10 8.81 3.28
N GLU A 86 19.48 9.27 2.18
CA GLU A 86 20.12 9.87 1.00
C GLU A 86 21.10 8.92 0.26
N ASP A 87 21.04 7.62 0.55
CA ASP A 87 21.78 6.57 -0.16
C ASP A 87 21.01 6.15 -1.42
N THR A 88 21.14 7.01 -2.45
CA THR A 88 20.39 6.86 -3.71
C THR A 88 20.70 5.55 -4.44
N GLU A 89 21.96 5.10 -4.43
CA GLU A 89 22.37 3.86 -5.10
C GLU A 89 21.75 2.63 -4.44
N THR A 90 21.80 2.57 -3.12
CA THR A 90 21.15 1.49 -2.37
C THR A 90 19.64 1.53 -2.53
N ALA A 91 19.02 2.72 -2.49
CA ALA A 91 17.60 2.89 -2.72
C ALA A 91 17.17 2.38 -4.10
N LYS A 92 17.90 2.79 -5.17
CA LYS A 92 17.65 2.33 -6.54
C LYS A 92 17.71 0.81 -6.63
N SER A 93 18.76 0.19 -6.08
CA SER A 93 18.93 -1.26 -6.08
C SER A 93 17.77 -1.99 -5.41
N TRP A 94 17.29 -1.50 -4.26
CA TRP A 94 16.15 -2.11 -3.58
C TRP A 94 14.85 -1.96 -4.36
N PHE A 95 14.59 -0.79 -4.96
CA PHE A 95 13.40 -0.60 -5.79
C PHE A 95 13.42 -1.45 -7.06
N GLU A 96 14.57 -1.60 -7.71
CA GLU A 96 14.71 -2.52 -8.86
C GLU A 96 14.44 -3.98 -8.47
N ARG A 97 14.93 -4.43 -7.32
CA ARG A 97 14.60 -5.75 -6.77
C ARG A 97 13.12 -5.87 -6.43
N THR A 98 12.50 -4.82 -5.92
CA THR A 98 11.05 -4.78 -5.68
C THR A 98 10.29 -5.01 -6.99
N LEU A 99 10.68 -4.33 -8.07
CA LEU A 99 10.05 -4.48 -9.39
C LEU A 99 10.32 -5.83 -10.04
N ALA A 100 11.44 -6.49 -9.73
CA ALA A 100 11.70 -7.85 -10.18
C ALA A 100 10.70 -8.87 -9.59
N VAL A 101 10.18 -8.60 -8.37
CA VAL A 101 9.15 -9.42 -7.71
C VAL A 101 7.74 -8.97 -8.08
N ASN A 102 7.49 -7.67 -8.09
CA ASN A 102 6.21 -7.06 -8.45
C ASN A 102 6.44 -5.87 -9.41
N PRO A 103 6.35 -6.09 -10.74
CA PRO A 103 6.57 -5.04 -11.74
C PRO A 103 5.61 -3.84 -11.63
N GLU A 104 4.47 -4.02 -10.99
CA GLU A 104 3.44 -2.99 -10.80
C GLU A 104 3.48 -2.35 -9.39
N HIS A 105 4.59 -2.48 -8.67
CA HIS A 105 4.71 -1.91 -7.33
C HIS A 105 4.79 -0.37 -7.39
N VAL A 106 3.67 0.28 -7.16
CA VAL A 106 3.43 1.71 -7.41
C VAL A 106 4.45 2.61 -6.71
N GLN A 107 4.73 2.33 -5.42
CA GLN A 107 5.69 3.15 -4.66
C GLN A 107 7.11 3.02 -5.20
N ALA A 108 7.55 1.80 -5.59
CA ALA A 108 8.88 1.59 -6.15
C ALA A 108 9.02 2.31 -7.50
N LEU A 109 8.00 2.21 -8.37
CA LEU A 109 7.96 2.94 -9.63
C LEU A 109 8.05 4.46 -9.41
N ASN A 110 7.27 5.00 -8.47
CA ASN A 110 7.31 6.43 -8.17
C ASN A 110 8.69 6.88 -7.65
N HIS A 111 9.30 6.13 -6.73
CA HIS A 111 10.62 6.49 -6.21
C HIS A 111 11.73 6.39 -7.26
N LEU A 112 11.70 5.38 -8.15
CA LEU A 112 12.62 5.31 -9.29
C LEU A 112 12.44 6.50 -10.22
N GLY A 113 11.20 6.95 -10.44
CA GLY A 113 10.90 8.18 -11.17
C GLY A 113 11.53 9.42 -10.52
N VAL A 114 11.47 9.53 -9.18
CA VAL A 114 12.11 10.61 -8.44
C VAL A 114 13.64 10.55 -8.57
N ILE A 115 14.22 9.37 -8.44
CA ILE A 115 15.66 9.16 -8.60
C ILE A 115 16.12 9.56 -10.01
N ALA A 116 15.44 9.09 -11.06
CA ALA A 116 15.74 9.41 -12.44
C ALA A 116 15.61 10.93 -12.72
N ARG A 117 14.52 11.57 -12.23
CA ARG A 117 14.37 13.02 -12.34
C ARG A 117 15.52 13.79 -11.69
N ASN A 118 15.94 13.38 -10.50
CA ASN A 118 17.03 14.02 -9.78
C ASN A 118 18.39 13.82 -10.49
N ALA A 119 18.55 12.72 -11.23
CA ALA A 119 19.69 12.46 -12.10
C ALA A 119 19.65 13.22 -13.44
N GLY A 120 18.52 13.91 -13.78
CA GLY A 120 18.32 14.56 -15.06
C GLY A 120 17.85 13.62 -16.17
N GLU A 121 17.52 12.39 -15.86
CA GLU A 121 17.04 11.34 -16.77
C GLU A 121 15.51 11.48 -16.96
N PHE A 122 15.09 12.60 -17.58
CA PHE A 122 13.68 13.01 -17.59
C PHE A 122 12.76 12.05 -18.35
N ASP A 123 13.22 11.48 -19.45
CA ASP A 123 12.44 10.49 -20.21
C ASP A 123 12.22 9.21 -19.39
N GLU A 124 13.23 8.80 -18.64
CA GLU A 124 13.12 7.65 -17.76
C GLU A 124 12.19 7.95 -16.56
N ALA A 125 12.28 9.13 -15.98
CA ALA A 125 11.38 9.58 -14.94
C ALA A 125 9.91 9.59 -15.42
N GLU A 126 9.65 10.13 -16.62
CA GLU A 126 8.31 10.10 -17.22
C GLU A 126 7.79 8.67 -17.37
N ARG A 127 8.64 7.76 -17.86
CA ARG A 127 8.29 6.35 -18.02
C ARG A 127 7.89 5.69 -16.70
N TYR A 128 8.67 5.92 -15.64
CA TYR A 128 8.38 5.37 -14.32
C TYR A 128 7.10 5.92 -13.71
N TYR A 129 6.87 7.24 -13.77
CA TYR A 129 5.64 7.84 -13.25
C TYR A 129 4.40 7.37 -14.01
N ARG A 130 4.50 7.25 -15.35
CA ARG A 130 3.40 6.72 -16.16
C ARG A 130 3.12 5.25 -15.85
N ALA A 131 4.14 4.44 -15.61
CA ALA A 131 3.99 3.06 -15.16
C ALA A 131 3.30 2.98 -13.79
N ALA A 132 3.68 3.83 -12.82
CA ALA A 132 3.00 3.93 -11.54
C ALA A 132 1.51 4.27 -11.71
N LEU A 133 1.18 5.22 -12.59
CA LEU A 133 -0.20 5.63 -12.87
C LEU A 133 -0.98 4.61 -13.71
N SER A 134 -0.31 3.72 -14.41
CA SER A 134 -0.95 2.57 -15.08
C SER A 134 -1.37 1.52 -14.06
N ALA A 135 -0.54 1.29 -13.02
CA ALA A 135 -0.83 0.35 -11.95
C ALA A 135 -1.87 0.90 -10.95
N ASP A 136 -1.74 2.15 -10.57
CA ASP A 136 -2.74 2.88 -9.76
C ASP A 136 -2.99 4.27 -10.33
N PRO A 137 -4.09 4.45 -11.08
CA PRO A 137 -4.45 5.72 -11.66
C PRO A 137 -4.67 6.86 -10.66
N ASN A 138 -4.92 6.57 -9.38
CA ASN A 138 -5.22 7.56 -8.35
C ASN A 138 -4.06 7.77 -7.37
N TYR A 139 -2.89 7.21 -7.65
CA TYR A 139 -1.72 7.38 -6.79
C TYR A 139 -1.22 8.82 -6.82
N ALA A 140 -1.69 9.62 -5.87
CA ALA A 140 -1.46 11.06 -5.81
C ALA A 140 0.03 11.47 -5.91
N PRO A 141 1.01 10.78 -5.27
CA PRO A 141 2.41 11.13 -5.41
C PRO A 141 2.92 11.07 -6.86
N ALA A 142 2.54 10.03 -7.63
CA ALA A 142 2.97 9.93 -9.02
C ALA A 142 2.27 10.93 -9.93
N ILE A 143 0.99 11.24 -9.67
CA ILE A 143 0.27 12.30 -10.41
C ILE A 143 1.00 13.63 -10.26
N LEU A 144 1.33 14.02 -9.03
CA LEU A 144 2.01 15.28 -8.74
C LEU A 144 3.43 15.32 -9.32
N ASN A 145 4.20 14.24 -9.14
CA ASN A 145 5.56 14.16 -9.66
C ASN A 145 5.61 14.23 -11.18
N LEU A 146 4.66 13.58 -11.88
CA LEU A 146 4.55 13.66 -13.33
C LEU A 146 4.15 15.06 -13.78
N ALA A 147 3.19 15.70 -13.08
CA ALA A 147 2.80 17.07 -13.36
C ALA A 147 4.00 18.02 -13.30
N PHE A 148 4.81 17.96 -12.24
CA PHE A 148 6.02 18.75 -12.10
C PHE A 148 7.05 18.45 -13.18
N LEU A 149 7.25 17.16 -13.51
CA LEU A 149 8.19 16.78 -14.56
C LEU A 149 7.79 17.39 -15.91
N LEU A 150 6.52 17.27 -16.29
CA LEU A 150 5.99 17.80 -17.54
C LEU A 150 6.05 19.34 -17.60
N ASP A 151 5.71 19.98 -16.50
CA ASP A 151 5.63 21.44 -16.39
C ASP A 151 6.99 22.10 -16.41
N ILE A 152 7.88 21.65 -15.54
CA ILE A 152 9.14 22.35 -15.25
C ILE A 152 10.29 21.88 -16.14
N TYR A 153 10.33 20.59 -16.46
CA TYR A 153 11.49 20.00 -17.14
C TYR A 153 11.22 19.66 -18.61
N LEU A 154 9.99 19.31 -18.97
CA LEU A 154 9.66 18.88 -20.34
C LEU A 154 8.90 19.93 -21.15
N GLY A 155 8.55 21.08 -20.56
CA GLY A 155 7.87 22.17 -21.26
C GLY A 155 6.51 21.79 -21.83
N LYS A 156 5.76 20.93 -21.13
CA LYS A 156 4.43 20.44 -21.50
C LYS A 156 3.35 20.96 -20.52
N PRO A 157 3.17 22.29 -20.38
CA PRO A 157 2.27 22.85 -19.35
C PRO A 157 0.81 22.43 -19.51
N SER A 158 0.35 22.19 -20.73
CA SER A 158 -1.03 21.74 -21.00
C SER A 158 -1.32 20.38 -20.34
N GLU A 159 -0.42 19.40 -20.54
CA GLU A 159 -0.56 18.09 -19.91
C GLU A 159 -0.40 18.17 -18.37
N ALA A 160 0.47 19.07 -17.91
CA ALA A 160 0.69 19.27 -16.48
C ALA A 160 -0.55 19.82 -15.78
N VAL A 161 -1.30 20.75 -16.39
CA VAL A 161 -2.55 21.29 -15.82
C VAL A 161 -3.57 20.19 -15.59
N ASP A 162 -3.77 19.29 -16.56
CA ASP A 162 -4.70 18.15 -16.41
C ASP A 162 -4.31 17.26 -15.22
N LEU A 163 -3.01 17.03 -15.01
CA LEU A 163 -2.51 16.25 -13.90
C LEU A 163 -2.62 16.99 -12.55
N TYR A 164 -2.37 18.29 -12.50
CA TYR A 164 -2.56 19.06 -11.29
C TYR A 164 -4.04 19.06 -10.83
N GLU A 165 -4.97 19.24 -11.77
CA GLU A 165 -6.41 19.15 -11.49
C GLU A 165 -6.83 17.76 -11.02
N ARG A 166 -6.24 16.73 -11.62
CA ARG A 166 -6.43 15.34 -11.19
C ARG A 166 -5.85 15.07 -9.80
N TYR A 167 -4.67 15.62 -9.49
CA TYR A 167 -4.07 15.53 -8.15
C TYR A 167 -4.97 16.17 -7.08
N GLN A 168 -5.60 17.31 -7.37
CA GLN A 168 -6.55 17.96 -6.48
C GLN A 168 -7.68 17.04 -6.03
N SER A 169 -8.11 16.14 -6.93
CA SER A 169 -9.18 15.18 -6.66
C SER A 169 -8.69 13.89 -6.00
N ALA A 170 -7.44 13.50 -6.24
CA ALA A 170 -6.87 12.25 -5.76
C ALA A 170 -6.22 12.36 -4.37
N ALA A 171 -5.69 13.54 -4.03
CA ALA A 171 -5.03 13.77 -2.75
C ALA A 171 -6.07 14.04 -1.65
N SER A 172 -5.91 13.40 -0.49
CA SER A 172 -6.74 13.67 0.70
C SER A 172 -6.54 15.10 1.20
N GLU A 173 -5.30 15.59 1.12
CA GLU A 173 -4.92 16.97 1.44
C GLU A 173 -4.04 17.51 0.30
N PRO A 174 -4.61 18.21 -0.70
CA PRO A 174 -3.86 18.79 -1.78
C PRO A 174 -2.82 19.81 -1.28
N HIS A 175 -1.69 19.91 -1.98
CA HIS A 175 -0.64 20.84 -1.62
C HIS A 175 -1.16 22.29 -1.60
N PRO A 176 -0.86 23.13 -0.58
CA PRO A 176 -1.44 24.48 -0.42
C PRO A 176 -1.11 25.44 -1.58
N ARG A 177 -0.03 25.19 -2.34
CA ARG A 177 0.35 25.98 -3.51
C ARG A 177 -0.15 25.41 -4.84
N LEU A 178 -1.03 24.42 -4.83
CA LEU A 178 -1.51 23.77 -6.05
C LEU A 178 -2.17 24.76 -7.02
N GLU A 179 -3.01 25.63 -6.49
CA GLU A 179 -3.69 26.67 -7.29
C GLU A 179 -2.70 27.62 -7.98
N ASP A 180 -1.60 27.99 -7.30
CA ASP A 180 -0.54 28.81 -7.88
C ASP A 180 0.12 28.08 -9.07
N TRP A 181 0.42 26.80 -8.90
CA TRP A 181 1.05 26.00 -9.98
C TRP A 181 0.14 25.85 -11.19
N ILE A 182 -1.16 25.59 -10.95
CA ILE A 182 -2.17 25.54 -12.02
C ILE A 182 -2.25 26.88 -12.76
N PHE A 183 -2.31 27.99 -12.02
CA PHE A 183 -2.35 29.32 -12.59
C PHE A 183 -1.11 29.61 -13.43
N ASP A 184 0.08 29.35 -12.91
CA ASP A 184 1.34 29.58 -13.60
C ASP A 184 1.47 28.70 -14.86
N ALA A 185 1.06 27.42 -14.78
CA ALA A 185 1.06 26.53 -15.94
C ALA A 185 0.08 27.00 -17.02
N LYS A 186 -1.14 27.42 -16.65
CA LYS A 186 -2.14 27.97 -17.59
C LYS A 186 -1.67 29.22 -18.29
N ASN A 187 -0.87 30.06 -17.66
CA ASN A 187 -0.30 31.26 -18.26
C ASN A 187 0.85 30.98 -19.26
N ARG A 188 1.32 29.73 -19.35
CA ARG A 188 2.36 29.32 -20.30
C ARG A 188 1.81 28.52 -21.51
N ILE A 189 0.50 28.29 -21.56
CA ILE A 189 -0.19 27.67 -22.71
C ILE A 189 -0.56 28.75 -23.71
#